data_3b96b3060de31191e7140597890a4d9f
#
_entry.id   3b96b3060de31191e7140597890a4d9f
#
_cell.length_a   1.000
_cell.length_b   1.000
_cell.length_c   1.000
_cell.angle_alpha   90.00
_cell.angle_beta   90.00
_cell.angle_gamma   90.00
#
_symmetry.space_group_name_H-M   'P 1'
#
loop_
_entity.id
_entity.type
_entity.pdbx_description
1 polymer ?
#
loop_
_entity_poly.entity_id
_entity_poly.type
_entity_poly.pdbx_seq_one_letter_code
_entity_poly.pdbx_strand_id
1 'polypeptide(L)'
;SGGIIGMGESKEDVVDMLMDLREINPESVPINFLLPIPGTRLADRDISELTPEYCLKVLCLARLMISKSDIRCAAGREVYFKGIEPTLFKVVDSIFASGYLTAGGQGIDATMKMIEEAGFTGEIESTDEE
;
A
#
# COMPACT_ATOMS: atom_id res chain seq x y z
N SER A 1 8.65 -2.26 -9.11
CA SER A 1 9.22 -3.01 -7.97
C SER A 1 8.73 -2.44 -6.66
N GLY A 2 8.51 -3.28 -5.64
CA GLY A 2 7.94 -2.84 -4.36
C GLY A 2 8.24 -3.82 -3.23
N GLY A 3 7.47 -3.76 -2.14
CA GLY A 3 7.70 -4.60 -0.97
C GLY A 3 6.45 -4.96 -0.20
N ILE A 4 6.64 -5.84 0.79
CA ILE A 4 5.62 -6.23 1.77
C ILE A 4 6.16 -5.90 3.16
N ILE A 5 5.39 -5.15 3.92
CA ILE A 5 5.70 -4.74 5.29
C ILE A 5 4.96 -5.65 6.28
N GLY A 6 5.63 -6.07 7.34
CA GLY A 6 5.08 -6.92 8.40
C GLY A 6 5.53 -8.38 8.32
N MET A 7 6.53 -8.70 7.51
CA MET A 7 7.06 -10.06 7.37
C MET A 7 8.10 -10.42 8.45
N GLY A 8 8.51 -9.48 9.31
CA GLY A 8 9.48 -9.65 10.37
C GLY A 8 10.73 -8.81 10.25
N GLU A 9 10.72 -7.94 9.29
CA GLU A 9 11.76 -6.95 9.07
C GLU A 9 11.83 -5.93 10.22
N SER A 10 13.02 -5.41 10.45
CA SER A 10 13.23 -4.25 11.33
C SER A 10 12.87 -2.94 10.62
N LYS A 11 12.84 -1.83 11.36
CA LYS A 11 12.66 -0.50 10.76
C LYS A 11 13.82 -0.11 9.86
N GLU A 12 15.01 -0.56 10.22
CA GLU A 12 16.24 -0.40 9.44
C GLU A 12 16.13 -1.12 8.09
N ASP A 13 15.63 -2.37 8.09
CA ASP A 13 15.39 -3.14 6.86
C ASP A 13 14.38 -2.43 5.93
N VAL A 14 13.36 -1.78 6.49
CA VAL A 14 12.41 -0.97 5.70
C VAL A 14 13.12 0.20 5.03
N VAL A 15 13.99 0.90 5.75
CA VAL A 15 14.78 2.01 5.19
C VAL A 15 15.71 1.51 4.10
N ASP A 16 16.41 0.41 4.32
CA ASP A 16 17.34 -0.18 3.35
C ASP A 16 16.60 -0.60 2.07
N MET A 17 15.43 -1.25 2.20
CA MET A 17 14.57 -1.57 1.05
C MET A 17 14.17 -0.31 0.25
N LEU A 18 13.81 0.76 0.94
CA LEU A 18 13.44 2.01 0.26
C LEU A 18 14.64 2.70 -0.40
N MET A 19 15.84 2.56 0.16
CA MET A 19 17.08 3.02 -0.46
C MET A 19 17.39 2.25 -1.74
N ASP A 20 17.27 0.93 -1.72
CA ASP A 20 17.45 0.08 -2.90
C ASP A 20 16.43 0.43 -4.00
N LEU A 21 15.15 0.62 -3.63
CA LEU A 21 14.11 1.03 -4.57
C LEU A 21 14.38 2.43 -5.16
N ARG A 22 14.93 3.33 -4.38
CA ARG A 22 15.37 4.66 -4.86
C ARG A 22 16.49 4.54 -5.89
N GLU A 23 17.46 3.64 -5.67
CA GLU A 23 18.55 3.39 -6.64
C GLU A 23 18.03 2.78 -7.93
N ILE A 24 17.13 1.79 -7.84
CA ILE A 24 16.48 1.15 -8.99
C ILE A 24 15.65 2.16 -9.77
N ASN A 25 15.04 3.14 -9.08
CA ASN A 25 14.18 4.17 -9.65
C ASN A 25 13.07 3.60 -10.56
N PRO A 26 12.23 2.67 -10.05
CA PRO A 26 11.16 2.08 -10.82
C PRO A 26 10.06 3.10 -11.11
N GLU A 27 9.25 2.87 -12.13
CA GLU A 27 8.10 3.73 -12.46
C GLU A 27 7.05 3.72 -11.34
N SER A 28 6.78 2.55 -10.75
CA SER A 28 5.82 2.39 -9.65
C SER A 28 6.38 1.53 -8.53
N VAL A 29 6.07 1.92 -7.30
CA VAL A 29 6.46 1.26 -6.05
C VAL A 29 5.20 0.83 -5.28
N PRO A 30 4.65 -0.36 -5.56
CA PRO A 30 3.58 -0.91 -4.74
C PRO A 30 4.10 -1.35 -3.38
N ILE A 31 3.51 -0.81 -2.32
CA ILE A 31 3.76 -1.20 -0.94
C ILE A 31 2.53 -1.93 -0.41
N ASN A 32 2.77 -3.16 0.02
CA ASN A 32 1.77 -4.03 0.62
C ASN A 32 1.98 -4.09 2.13
N PHE A 33 0.92 -4.22 2.88
CA PHE A 33 0.95 -4.51 4.31
C PHE A 33 0.41 -5.92 4.53
N LEU A 34 1.16 -6.74 5.26
CA LEU A 34 0.86 -8.15 5.42
C LEU A 34 -0.55 -8.38 5.99
N LEU A 35 -1.29 -9.24 5.31
CA LEU A 35 -2.53 -9.81 5.79
C LEU A 35 -2.27 -11.31 6.07
N PRO A 36 -2.22 -11.76 7.35
CA PRO A 36 -2.06 -13.17 7.66
C PRO A 36 -3.22 -13.98 7.09
N ILE A 37 -2.90 -14.97 6.28
CA ILE A 37 -3.89 -15.84 5.62
C ILE A 37 -3.78 -17.24 6.19
N PRO A 38 -4.87 -17.84 6.69
CA PRO A 38 -4.88 -19.22 7.19
C PRO A 38 -4.31 -20.21 6.15
N GLY A 39 -3.47 -21.13 6.61
CA GLY A 39 -2.83 -22.13 5.77
C GLY A 39 -1.54 -21.68 5.08
N THR A 40 -1.12 -20.44 5.26
CA THR A 40 0.19 -19.96 4.80
C THR A 40 1.24 -20.00 5.92
N ARG A 41 2.53 -19.88 5.54
CA ARG A 41 3.64 -19.81 6.52
C ARG A 41 3.55 -18.62 7.47
N LEU A 42 2.85 -17.57 7.08
CA LEU A 42 2.70 -16.32 7.83
C LEU A 42 1.33 -16.20 8.49
N ALA A 43 0.55 -17.30 8.55
CA ALA A 43 -0.80 -17.30 9.13
C ALA A 43 -0.83 -16.82 10.60
N ASP A 44 0.20 -17.22 11.37
CA ASP A 44 0.34 -16.90 12.80
C ASP A 44 1.34 -15.76 13.05
N ARG A 45 1.66 -14.97 12.03
CA ARG A 45 2.58 -13.85 12.17
C ARG A 45 1.97 -12.78 13.07
N ASP A 46 2.73 -12.35 14.07
CA ASP A 46 2.39 -11.18 14.86
C ASP A 46 2.49 -9.92 13.99
N ILE A 47 1.37 -9.26 13.79
CA ILE A 47 1.22 -8.02 13.04
C ILE A 47 0.85 -6.83 13.93
N SER A 48 1.03 -6.94 15.23
CA SER A 48 0.69 -5.88 16.19
C SER A 48 1.40 -4.56 15.94
N GLU A 49 2.56 -4.59 15.29
CA GLU A 49 3.30 -3.40 14.87
C GLU A 49 2.68 -2.68 13.67
N LEU A 50 1.86 -3.36 12.87
CA LEU A 50 1.18 -2.76 11.72
C LEU A 50 -0.01 -1.89 12.14
N THR A 51 0.26 -0.91 12.98
CA THR A 51 -0.74 0.11 13.31
C THR A 51 -1.00 1.02 12.11
N PRO A 52 -2.18 1.64 11.99
CA PRO A 52 -2.46 2.63 10.93
C PRO A 52 -1.39 3.73 10.85
N GLU A 53 -0.94 4.19 12.03
CA GLU A 53 0.10 5.22 12.12
C GLU A 53 1.45 4.72 11.57
N TYR A 54 1.87 3.52 11.91
CA TYR A 54 3.12 2.94 11.38
C TYR A 54 3.05 2.73 9.87
N CYS A 55 1.96 2.16 9.38
CA CYS A 55 1.75 1.97 7.95
C CYS A 55 1.78 3.30 7.18
N LEU A 56 1.15 4.33 7.72
CA LEU A 56 1.20 5.67 7.12
C LEU A 56 2.61 6.26 7.13
N LYS A 57 3.37 6.09 8.21
CA LYS A 57 4.77 6.53 8.29
C LYS A 57 5.65 5.87 7.23
N VAL A 58 5.45 4.58 6.97
CA VAL A 58 6.18 3.86 5.90
C VAL A 58 5.88 4.48 4.54
N LEU A 59 4.62 4.76 4.22
CA LEU A 59 4.25 5.39 2.95
C LEU A 59 4.77 6.82 2.84
N CYS A 60 4.74 7.60 3.91
CA CYS A 60 5.33 8.94 3.94
C CYS A 60 6.83 8.89 3.69
N LEU A 61 7.53 7.95 4.31
CA LEU A 61 8.96 7.76 4.11
C LEU A 61 9.27 7.36 2.67
N ALA A 62 8.50 6.43 2.09
CA ALA A 62 8.63 6.06 0.69
C ALA A 62 8.45 7.27 -0.23
N ARG A 63 7.44 8.12 0.00
CA ARG A 63 7.21 9.35 -0.76
C ARG A 63 8.38 10.31 -0.68
N LEU A 64 8.98 10.50 0.49
CA LEU A 64 10.11 11.40 0.70
C LEU A 64 11.39 10.88 0.06
N MET A 65 11.62 9.57 0.12
CA MET A 65 12.84 8.93 -0.40
C MET A 65 12.78 8.69 -1.91
N ILE A 66 11.60 8.38 -2.46
CA ILE A 66 11.40 7.98 -3.85
C ILE A 66 10.42 8.94 -4.52
N SER A 67 10.85 10.20 -4.67
CA SER A 67 9.99 11.31 -5.08
C SER A 67 9.50 11.26 -6.54
N LYS A 68 10.12 10.44 -7.39
CA LYS A 68 9.82 10.37 -8.82
C LYS A 68 8.92 9.20 -9.22
N SER A 69 8.81 8.19 -8.37
CA SER A 69 7.99 7.01 -8.63
C SER A 69 6.55 7.21 -8.18
N ASP A 70 5.63 6.52 -8.83
CA ASP A 70 4.26 6.33 -8.35
C ASP A 70 4.28 5.46 -7.09
N ILE A 71 3.98 6.04 -5.93
CA ILE A 71 3.82 5.29 -4.68
C ILE A 71 2.40 4.76 -4.62
N ARG A 72 2.31 3.43 -4.62
CA ARG A 72 1.02 2.73 -4.64
C ARG A 72 0.76 2.02 -3.32
N CYS A 73 -0.34 2.34 -2.66
CA CYS A 73 -0.83 1.53 -1.55
C CYS A 73 -1.60 0.33 -2.11
N ALA A 74 -1.01 -0.85 -1.94
CA ALA A 74 -1.54 -2.10 -2.48
C ALA A 74 -2.32 -2.90 -1.42
N ALA A 75 -2.01 -4.17 -1.19
CA ALA A 75 -2.74 -4.99 -0.23
C ALA A 75 -2.65 -4.46 1.21
N GLY A 76 -3.71 -4.66 1.98
CA GLY A 76 -3.83 -4.23 3.38
C GLY A 76 -4.49 -2.86 3.57
N ARG A 77 -4.75 -2.11 2.51
CA ARG A 77 -5.36 -0.78 2.60
C ARG A 77 -6.66 -0.78 3.40
N GLU A 78 -7.59 -1.64 3.08
CA GLU A 78 -8.92 -1.70 3.71
C GLU A 78 -8.87 -2.09 5.19
N VAL A 79 -7.79 -2.72 5.62
CA VAL A 79 -7.59 -3.14 7.02
C VAL A 79 -6.91 -2.04 7.82
N TYR A 80 -5.77 -1.55 7.33
CA TYR A 80 -4.90 -0.66 8.10
C TYR A 80 -5.25 0.83 7.97
N PHE A 81 -5.94 1.23 6.91
CA PHE A 81 -6.27 2.66 6.67
C PHE A 81 -7.76 2.96 6.78
N LYS A 82 -8.57 2.02 7.25
CA LYS A 82 -10.01 2.22 7.43
C LYS A 82 -10.28 3.44 8.31
N GLY A 83 -10.99 4.43 7.74
CA GLY A 83 -11.35 5.66 8.43
C GLY A 83 -10.31 6.77 8.38
N ILE A 84 -9.12 6.51 7.81
CA ILE A 84 -8.07 7.52 7.58
C ILE A 84 -7.66 7.65 6.12
N GLU A 85 -8.44 7.11 5.21
CA GLU A 85 -8.19 7.12 3.76
C GLU A 85 -7.94 8.53 3.21
N PRO A 86 -8.66 9.60 3.65
CA PRO A 86 -8.36 10.96 3.19
C PRO A 86 -6.92 11.39 3.46
N THR A 87 -6.32 10.92 4.56
CA THR A 87 -4.91 11.19 4.87
C THR A 87 -3.98 10.36 3.97
N LEU A 88 -4.32 9.10 3.74
CA LEU A 88 -3.59 8.21 2.83
C LEU A 88 -3.49 8.82 1.42
N PHE A 89 -4.58 9.33 0.87
CA PHE A 89 -4.64 9.90 -0.48
C PHE A 89 -3.78 11.16 -0.67
N LYS A 90 -3.35 11.80 0.41
CA LYS A 90 -2.37 12.90 0.35
C LYS A 90 -0.93 12.44 0.17
N VAL A 91 -0.68 11.15 0.38
CA VAL A 91 0.67 10.57 0.42
C VAL A 91 0.95 9.70 -0.79
N VAL A 92 -0.05 8.92 -1.24
CA VAL A 92 0.10 7.97 -2.36
C VAL A 92 -0.47 8.53 -3.65
N ASP A 93 0.07 8.07 -4.78
CA ASP A 93 -0.41 8.44 -6.11
C ASP A 93 -1.51 7.49 -6.59
N SER A 94 -1.46 6.23 -6.16
CA SER A 94 -2.41 5.22 -6.60
C SER A 94 -2.72 4.18 -5.52
N ILE A 95 -3.83 3.48 -5.70
CA ILE A 95 -4.29 2.38 -4.84
C ILE A 95 -4.85 1.25 -5.68
N PHE A 96 -4.92 0.05 -5.12
CA PHE A 96 -5.74 -1.01 -5.70
C PHE A 96 -7.20 -0.79 -5.31
N ALA A 97 -8.08 -0.73 -6.30
CA ALA A 97 -9.51 -0.54 -6.12
C ALA A 97 -10.29 -1.85 -5.94
N SER A 98 -9.78 -2.94 -6.54
CA SER A 98 -10.39 -4.27 -6.48
C SER A 98 -9.39 -5.35 -6.89
N GLY A 99 -9.78 -6.63 -6.78
CA GLY A 99 -9.04 -7.71 -7.43
C GLY A 99 -7.86 -8.28 -6.66
N TYR A 100 -7.94 -8.35 -5.34
CA TYR A 100 -6.96 -9.14 -4.58
C TYR A 100 -7.12 -10.62 -4.90
N LEU A 101 -6.01 -11.31 -5.18
CA LEU A 101 -5.99 -12.73 -5.52
C LEU A 101 -6.51 -13.63 -4.39
N THR A 102 -6.40 -13.20 -3.14
CA THR A 102 -6.63 -14.04 -1.96
C THR A 102 -7.55 -13.44 -0.91
N ALA A 103 -7.91 -12.17 -1.04
CA ALA A 103 -8.79 -11.47 -0.09
C ALA A 103 -9.84 -10.65 -0.83
N GLY A 104 -11.04 -10.55 -0.26
CA GLY A 104 -12.07 -9.64 -0.77
C GLY A 104 -11.62 -8.20 -0.65
N GLY A 105 -11.84 -7.41 -1.69
CA GLY A 105 -11.58 -5.97 -1.70
C GLY A 105 -12.89 -5.17 -1.72
N GLN A 106 -12.75 -3.88 -1.45
CA GLN A 106 -13.83 -2.92 -1.69
C GLN A 106 -14.10 -2.80 -3.19
N GLY A 107 -15.37 -2.70 -3.60
CA GLY A 107 -15.72 -2.55 -5.01
C GLY A 107 -15.23 -1.21 -5.61
N ILE A 108 -15.04 -1.18 -6.93
CA ILE A 108 -14.54 0.00 -7.65
C ILE A 108 -15.40 1.23 -7.37
N ASP A 109 -16.72 1.11 -7.44
CA ASP A 109 -17.64 2.24 -7.23
C ASP A 109 -17.51 2.83 -5.83
N ALA A 110 -17.41 1.98 -4.80
CA ALA A 110 -17.23 2.42 -3.43
C ALA A 110 -15.87 3.10 -3.23
N THR A 111 -14.83 2.60 -3.89
CA THR A 111 -13.48 3.19 -3.85
C THR A 111 -13.46 4.56 -4.56
N MET A 112 -14.08 4.68 -5.72
CA MET A 112 -14.17 5.96 -6.45
C MET A 112 -14.91 7.01 -5.64
N LYS A 113 -16.05 6.63 -5.04
CA LYS A 113 -16.81 7.52 -4.15
C LYS A 113 -15.98 8.00 -2.97
N MET A 114 -15.22 7.12 -2.34
CA MET A 114 -14.33 7.46 -1.21
C MET A 114 -13.23 8.45 -1.63
N ILE A 115 -12.66 8.30 -2.84
CA ILE A 115 -11.66 9.21 -3.39
C ILE A 115 -12.28 10.60 -3.62
N GLU A 116 -13.48 10.66 -4.20
CA GLU A 116 -14.21 11.91 -4.43
C GLU A 116 -14.57 12.61 -3.12
N GLU A 117 -15.09 11.88 -2.13
CA GLU A 117 -15.43 12.41 -0.81
C GLU A 117 -14.20 12.97 -0.07
N ALA A 118 -13.00 12.42 -0.36
CA ALA A 118 -11.73 12.93 0.15
C ALA A 118 -11.22 14.18 -0.60
N GLY A 119 -11.91 14.63 -1.65
CA GLY A 119 -11.56 15.83 -2.42
C GLY A 119 -10.59 15.58 -3.58
N PHE A 120 -10.44 14.32 -4.01
CA PHE A 120 -9.58 13.92 -5.13
C PHE A 120 -10.42 13.44 -6.31
N THR A 121 -9.82 13.45 -7.49
CA THR A 121 -10.36 12.81 -8.69
C THR A 121 -9.60 11.53 -8.97
N GLY A 122 -10.30 10.40 -9.07
CA GLY A 122 -9.74 9.11 -9.39
C GLY A 122 -9.81 8.81 -10.89
N GLU A 123 -8.76 8.21 -11.42
CA GLU A 123 -8.74 7.60 -12.76
C GLU A 123 -8.51 6.10 -12.61
N ILE A 124 -9.20 5.32 -13.45
CA ILE A 124 -9.02 3.86 -13.46
C ILE A 124 -7.99 3.53 -14.54
N GLU A 125 -6.83 3.01 -14.12
CA GLU A 125 -5.93 2.35 -15.03
C GLU A 125 -6.45 0.93 -15.28
N SER A 126 -6.97 0.66 -16.47
CA SER A 126 -7.20 -0.69 -16.92
C SER A 126 -5.86 -1.30 -17.32
N THR A 127 -5.44 -2.37 -16.67
CA THR A 127 -4.45 -3.26 -17.26
C THR A 127 -5.17 -4.01 -18.39
N ASP A 128 -5.16 -3.46 -19.58
CA ASP A 128 -5.45 -4.23 -20.77
C ASP A 128 -4.30 -5.25 -20.88
N GLU A 129 -4.53 -6.44 -20.35
CA GLU A 129 -3.73 -7.60 -20.70
C GLU A 129 -4.03 -7.91 -22.17
N GLU A 130 -3.09 -7.56 -23.02
CA GLU A 130 -2.96 -8.19 -24.33
C GLU A 130 -2.53 -9.65 -24.17
#